data_203ca2cd7b0ebf8ffbf36a7c4b759a56
#
_entry.id   203ca2cd7b0ebf8ffbf36a7c4b759a56
#
_cell.length_a   1.000
_cell.length_b   1.000
_cell.length_c   1.000
_cell.angle_alpha   90.00
_cell.angle_beta   90.00
_cell.angle_gamma   90.00
#
_symmetry.space_group_name_H-M   'P 1'
#
loop_
_entity.id
_entity.type
_entity.pdbx_description
1 polymer ?
#
loop_
_entity_poly.entity_id
_entity_poly.type
_entity_poly.pdbx_seq_one_letter_code
_entity_poly.pdbx_strand_id
1 'polypeptide(L)'
;RSSTVEGGRIKTSEGATYRALVLPGVKFMQPETLEKIWQLANEGATIIFIDHYPDDVPGLQGLETRRARFSRLISRFPRVDFGKTVMAGIGKGWFITGRDCRQLFEAAGIGHESFIAEYGGQLIRRQNETGYHYFFTMLTDNEIDGWVPLGVKARSAIFFNPMDGSSGKALLREHEGSCEVYMQLEPGESII
;
A
#
# COMPACT_ATOMS: atom_id res chain seq x y z
N ARG A 1 -15.02 -2.90 10.99
CA ARG A 1 -15.35 -2.86 12.43
C ARG A 1 -14.76 -4.02 13.23
N SER A 2 -14.38 -5.12 12.60
CA SER A 2 -13.90 -6.37 13.22
C SER A 2 -12.45 -6.71 12.92
N SER A 3 -11.62 -5.71 12.57
CA SER A 3 -10.19 -5.93 12.35
C SER A 3 -9.43 -6.02 13.67
N THR A 4 -8.45 -6.91 13.73
CA THR A 4 -7.52 -7.11 14.86
C THR A 4 -6.08 -6.95 14.38
N VAL A 5 -5.12 -7.01 15.29
CA VAL A 5 -3.69 -7.01 14.96
C VAL A 5 -3.07 -8.32 15.40
N GLU A 6 -2.34 -8.96 14.49
CA GLU A 6 -1.65 -10.22 14.73
C GLU A 6 -0.25 -10.15 14.09
N GLY A 7 0.80 -10.27 14.90
CA GLY A 7 2.18 -10.16 14.42
C GLY A 7 2.51 -8.84 13.70
N GLY A 8 1.95 -7.72 14.15
CA GLY A 8 2.14 -6.41 13.51
C GLY A 8 1.33 -6.18 12.22
N ARG A 9 0.49 -7.14 11.84
CA ARG A 9 -0.37 -7.06 10.64
C ARG A 9 -1.83 -6.87 11.04
N ILE A 10 -2.55 -6.11 10.25
CA ILE A 10 -3.99 -5.92 10.40
C ILE A 10 -4.69 -7.12 9.76
N LYS A 11 -5.49 -7.83 10.53
CA LYS A 11 -6.28 -8.98 10.09
C LYS A 11 -7.76 -8.60 10.06
N THR A 12 -8.42 -8.84 8.94
CA THR A 12 -9.87 -8.65 8.79
C THR A 12 -10.65 -9.86 9.31
N SER A 13 -11.94 -9.69 9.55
CA SER A 13 -12.84 -10.80 9.93
C SER A 13 -12.86 -11.97 8.95
N GLU A 14 -12.57 -11.69 7.68
CA GLU A 14 -12.54 -12.68 6.59
C GLU A 14 -11.18 -13.36 6.45
N GLY A 15 -10.22 -13.04 7.34
CA GLY A 15 -8.91 -13.68 7.40
C GLY A 15 -7.82 -13.01 6.53
N ALA A 16 -8.15 -11.99 5.74
CA ALA A 16 -7.15 -11.26 4.98
C ALA A 16 -6.21 -10.47 5.93
N THR A 17 -4.91 -10.43 5.60
CA THR A 17 -3.90 -9.75 6.39
C THR A 17 -3.22 -8.63 5.60
N TYR A 18 -3.03 -7.47 6.23
CA TYR A 18 -2.44 -6.29 5.62
C TYR A 18 -1.26 -5.78 6.46
N ARG A 19 -0.21 -5.28 5.81
CA ARG A 19 0.98 -4.72 6.48
C ARG A 19 0.72 -3.36 7.08
N ALA A 20 -0.11 -2.55 6.43
CA ALA A 20 -0.46 -1.21 6.88
C ALA A 20 -1.89 -0.83 6.48
N LEU A 21 -2.45 0.15 7.18
CA LEU A 21 -3.65 0.89 6.78
C LEU A 21 -3.21 2.25 6.24
N VAL A 22 -3.60 2.57 5.02
CA VAL A 22 -3.26 3.85 4.37
C VAL A 22 -4.50 4.74 4.32
N LEU A 23 -4.33 5.99 4.74
CA LEU A 23 -5.37 7.03 4.81
C LEU A 23 -4.94 8.20 3.91
N PRO A 24 -5.40 8.26 2.64
CA PRO A 24 -5.02 9.30 1.70
C PRO A 24 -5.87 10.55 1.91
N GLY A 25 -5.32 11.59 2.58
CA GLY A 25 -5.93 12.92 2.69
C GLY A 25 -7.40 12.97 3.13
N VAL A 26 -7.78 12.12 4.09
CA VAL A 26 -9.17 12.02 4.57
C VAL A 26 -9.51 13.19 5.47
N LYS A 27 -10.36 14.12 4.99
CA LYS A 27 -10.77 15.31 5.75
C LYS A 27 -11.77 15.00 6.87
N PHE A 28 -12.77 14.17 6.60
CA PHE A 28 -13.84 13.87 7.55
C PHE A 28 -13.77 12.41 8.03
N MET A 29 -13.80 12.20 9.33
CA MET A 29 -13.77 10.85 9.91
C MET A 29 -14.70 10.75 11.14
N GLN A 30 -15.42 9.63 11.25
CA GLN A 30 -16.21 9.33 12.44
C GLN A 30 -15.30 9.09 13.66
N PRO A 31 -15.68 9.57 14.86
CA PRO A 31 -14.89 9.35 16.07
C PRO A 31 -14.61 7.86 16.36
N GLU A 32 -15.58 6.99 16.07
CA GLU A 32 -15.44 5.54 16.23
C GLU A 32 -14.36 4.94 15.33
N THR A 33 -14.24 5.47 14.11
CA THR A 33 -13.19 5.05 13.14
C THR A 33 -11.83 5.53 13.63
N LEU A 34 -11.73 6.78 14.08
CA LEU A 34 -10.50 7.35 14.60
C LEU A 34 -10.00 6.59 15.85
N GLU A 35 -10.94 6.23 16.75
CA GLU A 35 -10.64 5.43 17.92
C GLU A 35 -10.14 4.03 17.56
N LYS A 36 -10.77 3.39 16.54
CA LYS A 36 -10.32 2.09 16.04
C LYS A 36 -8.93 2.14 15.42
N ILE A 37 -8.62 3.19 14.66
CA ILE A 37 -7.28 3.42 14.11
C ILE A 37 -6.24 3.53 15.22
N TRP A 38 -6.54 4.32 16.24
CA TRP A 38 -5.69 4.47 17.42
C TRP A 38 -5.48 3.13 18.13
N GLN A 39 -6.55 2.35 18.33
CA GLN A 39 -6.48 1.03 18.92
C GLN A 39 -5.58 0.08 18.12
N LEU A 40 -5.79 -0.01 16.81
CA LEU A 40 -4.98 -0.87 15.94
C LEU A 40 -3.48 -0.51 16.01
N ALA A 41 -3.14 0.78 16.03
CA ALA A 41 -1.76 1.21 16.21
C ALA A 41 -1.20 0.79 17.58
N ASN A 42 -1.96 0.99 18.66
CA ASN A 42 -1.54 0.55 20.00
C ASN A 42 -1.27 -0.96 20.07
N GLU A 43 -2.04 -1.75 19.33
CA GLU A 43 -1.90 -3.21 19.24
C GLU A 43 -0.74 -3.66 18.36
N GLY A 44 -0.13 -2.76 17.56
CA GLY A 44 1.06 -3.05 16.76
C GLY A 44 0.93 -2.80 15.26
N ALA A 45 -0.22 -2.28 14.79
CA ALA A 45 -0.38 -1.96 13.37
C ALA A 45 0.42 -0.74 12.93
N THR A 46 0.79 -0.72 11.66
CA THR A 46 1.30 0.46 10.97
C THR A 46 0.15 1.21 10.29
N ILE A 47 -0.01 2.49 10.62
CA ILE A 47 -1.01 3.38 10.03
C ILE A 47 -0.29 4.50 9.29
N ILE A 48 -0.60 4.69 8.03
CA ILE A 48 0.02 5.72 7.17
C ILE A 48 -1.02 6.80 6.90
N PHE A 49 -0.71 8.04 7.26
CA PHE A 49 -1.50 9.22 6.92
C PHE A 49 -0.77 10.02 5.84
N ILE A 50 -1.45 10.25 4.73
CA ILE A 50 -0.93 11.05 3.62
C ILE A 50 -1.54 12.45 3.71
N ASP A 51 -0.73 13.50 3.52
CA ASP A 51 -1.04 14.91 3.52
C ASP A 51 -1.44 15.51 4.87
N HIS A 52 -2.41 14.95 5.58
CA HIS A 52 -2.90 15.48 6.86
C HIS A 52 -3.67 14.44 7.67
N TYR A 53 -3.88 14.72 8.94
CA TYR A 53 -4.88 14.03 9.76
C TYR A 53 -6.28 14.50 9.41
N PRO A 54 -7.34 13.71 9.73
CA PRO A 54 -8.72 14.20 9.64
C PRO A 54 -8.94 15.47 10.49
N ASP A 55 -9.76 16.39 9.96
CA ASP A 55 -10.02 17.69 10.58
C ASP A 55 -11.32 17.74 11.37
N ASP A 56 -12.35 17.01 10.92
CA ASP A 56 -13.71 17.11 11.47
C ASP A 56 -14.50 15.81 11.28
N VAL A 57 -15.70 15.79 11.81
CA VAL A 57 -16.67 14.68 11.69
C VAL A 57 -17.65 14.92 10.54
N PRO A 58 -18.09 13.88 9.83
CA PRO A 58 -19.10 14.01 8.78
C PRO A 58 -20.51 14.09 9.36
N GLY A 59 -21.44 14.78 8.69
CA GLY A 59 -22.87 14.84 9.00
C GLY A 59 -23.23 15.77 10.17
N LEU A 60 -24.51 16.13 10.26
CA LEU A 60 -25.00 17.16 11.20
C LEU A 60 -25.60 16.59 12.50
N GLN A 61 -26.08 15.35 12.50
CA GLN A 61 -26.73 14.78 13.67
C GLN A 61 -25.76 14.64 14.86
N GLY A 62 -26.10 15.24 16.00
CA GLY A 62 -25.28 15.22 17.21
C GLY A 62 -23.88 15.82 17.02
N LEU A 63 -23.75 16.81 16.15
CA LEU A 63 -22.49 17.37 15.67
C LEU A 63 -21.56 17.79 16.82
N GLU A 64 -22.05 18.59 17.75
CA GLU A 64 -21.24 19.13 18.86
C GLU A 64 -20.66 18.02 19.75
N THR A 65 -21.47 17.02 20.10
CA THR A 65 -21.04 15.88 20.91
C THR A 65 -19.96 15.07 20.16
N ARG A 66 -20.15 14.83 18.85
CA ARG A 66 -19.18 14.08 18.04
C ARG A 66 -17.91 14.88 17.82
N ARG A 67 -17.96 16.18 17.59
CA ARG A 67 -16.81 17.06 17.52
C ARG A 67 -15.99 17.08 18.80
N ALA A 68 -16.68 17.18 19.95
CA ALA A 68 -16.02 17.13 21.25
C ALA A 68 -15.27 15.81 21.47
N ARG A 69 -15.89 14.67 21.08
CA ARG A 69 -15.23 13.36 21.14
C ARG A 69 -14.06 13.27 20.15
N PHE A 70 -14.26 13.72 18.92
CA PHE A 70 -13.24 13.76 17.89
C PHE A 70 -12.01 14.57 18.32
N SER A 71 -12.22 15.81 18.80
CA SER A 71 -11.15 16.69 19.28
C SER A 71 -10.33 16.07 20.40
N ARG A 72 -11.00 15.33 21.29
CA ARG A 72 -10.34 14.60 22.39
C ARG A 72 -9.50 13.42 21.88
N LEU A 73 -9.93 12.75 20.82
CA LEU A 73 -9.20 11.64 20.21
C LEU A 73 -8.00 12.15 19.39
N ILE A 74 -8.22 13.14 18.53
CA ILE A 74 -7.17 13.68 17.65
C ILE A 74 -6.06 14.39 18.44
N SER A 75 -6.37 14.96 19.61
CA SER A 75 -5.36 15.60 20.47
C SER A 75 -4.31 14.62 21.04
N ARG A 76 -4.55 13.31 20.96
CA ARG A 76 -3.60 12.25 21.34
C ARG A 76 -2.59 11.96 20.23
N PHE A 77 -2.89 12.38 18.99
CA PHE A 77 -2.06 12.09 17.83
C PHE A 77 -0.75 12.89 17.90
N PRO A 78 0.36 12.34 17.44
CA PRO A 78 1.62 13.07 17.39
C PRO A 78 1.47 14.35 16.58
N ARG A 79 2.05 15.44 17.08
CA ARG A 79 2.17 16.68 16.32
C ARG A 79 3.31 16.52 15.34
N VAL A 80 3.03 16.53 14.05
CA VAL A 80 3.98 16.28 12.97
C VAL A 80 3.93 17.35 11.90
N ASP A 81 5.03 17.54 11.22
CA ASP A 81 5.11 18.30 9.97
C ASP A 81 4.93 17.31 8.80
N PHE A 82 3.81 17.39 8.11
CA PHE A 82 3.53 16.55 6.94
C PHE A 82 4.40 16.88 5.72
N GLY A 83 5.17 17.96 5.74
CA GLY A 83 6.17 18.27 4.71
C GLY A 83 7.36 17.30 4.72
N LYS A 84 7.49 16.48 5.75
CA LYS A 84 8.52 15.46 5.91
C LYS A 84 7.91 14.11 6.25
N THR A 85 8.61 13.03 5.91
CA THR A 85 8.24 11.70 6.38
C THR A 85 8.64 11.55 7.85
N VAL A 86 7.64 11.34 8.71
CA VAL A 86 7.82 11.20 10.16
C VAL A 86 7.24 9.86 10.60
N MET A 87 8.02 9.09 11.38
CA MET A 87 7.55 7.89 12.08
C MET A 87 7.38 8.21 13.57
N ALA A 88 6.17 7.97 14.10
CA ALA A 88 5.87 8.13 15.52
C ALA A 88 5.36 6.82 16.11
N GLY A 89 5.97 6.35 17.19
CA GLY A 89 5.55 5.15 17.89
C GLY A 89 4.22 5.37 18.64
N ILE A 90 3.26 4.47 18.44
CA ILE A 90 1.95 4.46 19.11
C ILE A 90 1.74 3.08 19.75
N GLY A 91 1.98 2.97 21.03
CA GLY A 91 1.95 1.68 21.71
C GLY A 91 2.97 0.69 21.12
N LYS A 92 2.50 -0.38 20.50
CA LYS A 92 3.35 -1.39 19.83
C LYS A 92 3.51 -1.14 18.32
N GLY A 93 2.80 -0.19 17.76
CA GLY A 93 2.79 0.09 16.32
C GLY A 93 3.25 1.51 15.98
N TRP A 94 2.88 1.97 14.79
CA TRP A 94 3.44 3.18 14.21
C TRP A 94 2.38 4.03 13.51
N PHE A 95 2.49 5.35 13.67
CA PHE A 95 1.96 6.32 12.73
C PHE A 95 3.09 6.78 11.83
N ILE A 96 2.91 6.69 10.53
CA ILE A 96 3.84 7.21 9.52
C ILE A 96 3.08 8.29 8.76
N THR A 97 3.66 9.48 8.67
CA THR A 97 3.01 10.67 8.14
C THR A 97 3.91 11.36 7.11
N GLY A 98 3.33 11.97 6.10
CA GLY A 98 4.05 12.69 5.05
C GLY A 98 3.21 12.87 3.79
N ARG A 99 3.86 13.31 2.70
CA ARG A 99 3.21 13.53 1.39
C ARG A 99 3.69 12.59 0.30
N ASP A 100 4.94 12.15 0.37
CA ASP A 100 5.55 11.29 -0.62
C ASP A 100 5.25 9.82 -0.31
N CYS A 101 4.36 9.22 -1.10
CA CYS A 101 3.94 7.82 -0.93
C CYS A 101 5.11 6.84 -0.97
N ARG A 102 6.14 7.08 -1.80
CA ARG A 102 7.32 6.22 -1.88
C ARG A 102 8.05 6.20 -0.55
N GLN A 103 8.39 7.37 -0.01
CA GLN A 103 9.08 7.49 1.27
C GLN A 103 8.25 6.91 2.43
N LEU A 104 6.92 7.08 2.40
CA LEU A 104 6.02 6.53 3.42
C LEU A 104 6.03 5.00 3.41
N PHE A 105 5.99 4.38 2.23
CA PHE A 105 6.04 2.91 2.10
C PHE A 105 7.42 2.36 2.43
N GLU A 106 8.50 3.03 2.03
CA GLU A 106 9.86 2.68 2.42
C GLU A 106 10.03 2.70 3.94
N ALA A 107 9.58 3.78 4.60
CA ALA A 107 9.58 3.88 6.06
C ALA A 107 8.77 2.79 6.75
N ALA A 108 7.68 2.33 6.12
CA ALA A 108 6.86 1.21 6.59
C ALA A 108 7.47 -0.18 6.29
N GLY A 109 8.61 -0.26 5.59
CA GLY A 109 9.19 -1.51 5.10
C GLY A 109 8.30 -2.22 4.07
N ILE A 110 7.48 -1.46 3.35
CA ILE A 110 6.58 -1.99 2.31
C ILE A 110 7.23 -1.75 0.96
N GLY A 111 7.65 -2.82 0.30
CA GLY A 111 8.09 -2.77 -1.09
C GLY A 111 6.94 -2.38 -2.02
N HIS A 112 7.21 -1.49 -2.96
CA HIS A 112 6.28 -1.11 -4.02
C HIS A 112 6.76 -1.67 -5.36
N GLU A 113 5.83 -1.80 -6.29
CA GLU A 113 6.15 -2.15 -7.67
C GLU A 113 6.47 -0.86 -8.43
N SER A 114 7.69 -0.77 -8.97
CA SER A 114 8.13 0.42 -9.71
C SER A 114 7.48 0.55 -11.09
N PHE A 115 6.94 -0.54 -11.63
CA PHE A 115 6.37 -0.65 -12.96
C PHE A 115 5.41 0.49 -13.33
N ILE A 116 4.50 0.87 -12.41
CA ILE A 116 3.54 1.94 -12.67
C ILE A 116 4.24 3.29 -12.79
N ALA A 117 5.16 3.58 -11.87
CA ALA A 117 5.81 4.89 -11.80
C ALA A 117 6.91 5.07 -12.88
N GLU A 118 7.61 4.00 -13.24
CA GLU A 118 8.76 4.06 -14.14
C GLU A 118 8.36 3.87 -15.60
N TYR A 119 7.36 3.02 -15.86
CA TYR A 119 6.97 2.68 -17.23
C TYR A 119 5.57 3.19 -17.62
N GLY A 120 4.80 3.72 -16.66
CA GLY A 120 3.43 4.19 -16.92
C GLY A 120 2.41 3.08 -17.15
N GLY A 121 2.79 1.84 -16.93
CA GLY A 121 1.89 0.69 -17.06
C GLY A 121 0.98 0.50 -15.85
N GLN A 122 0.15 -0.53 -15.91
CA GLN A 122 -0.68 -0.97 -14.80
C GLN A 122 -0.32 -2.40 -14.42
N LEU A 123 -0.42 -2.75 -13.14
CA LEU A 123 -0.20 -4.11 -12.70
C LEU A 123 -1.12 -4.54 -11.58
N ILE A 124 -1.41 -5.83 -11.55
CA ILE A 124 -2.03 -6.51 -10.41
C ILE A 124 -1.12 -7.66 -9.99
N ARG A 125 -0.76 -7.71 -8.71
CA ARG A 125 -0.01 -8.82 -8.12
C ARG A 125 -0.92 -9.60 -7.18
N ARG A 126 -0.93 -10.92 -7.33
CA ARG A 126 -1.58 -11.86 -6.40
C ARG A 126 -0.55 -12.84 -5.88
N GLN A 127 -0.62 -13.14 -4.60
CA GLN A 127 0.13 -14.21 -3.96
C GLN A 127 -0.74 -15.46 -3.87
N ASN A 128 -0.17 -16.61 -4.18
CA ASN A 128 -0.74 -17.93 -3.95
C ASN A 128 0.18 -18.76 -3.04
N GLU A 129 -0.13 -20.03 -2.86
CA GLU A 129 0.64 -20.94 -2.00
C GLU A 129 2.07 -21.21 -2.52
N THR A 130 2.29 -21.14 -3.82
CA THR A 130 3.54 -21.53 -4.48
C THR A 130 4.34 -20.35 -5.03
N GLY A 131 3.77 -19.14 -5.05
CA GLY A 131 4.45 -17.98 -5.62
C GLY A 131 3.55 -16.76 -5.83
N TYR A 132 3.80 -16.06 -6.92
CA TYR A 132 3.09 -14.84 -7.27
C TYR A 132 2.62 -14.91 -8.73
N HIS A 133 1.46 -14.34 -8.98
CA HIS A 133 0.97 -14.04 -10.32
C HIS A 133 0.97 -12.52 -10.50
N TYR A 134 1.55 -12.08 -11.57
CA TYR A 134 1.54 -10.69 -12.03
C TYR A 134 0.71 -10.60 -13.30
N PHE A 135 -0.19 -9.65 -13.37
CA PHE A 135 -0.80 -9.21 -14.61
C PHE A 135 -0.29 -7.83 -14.91
N PHE A 136 0.47 -7.69 -15.99
CA PHE A 136 0.99 -6.43 -16.48
C PHE A 136 0.22 -5.98 -17.70
N THR A 137 -0.03 -4.68 -17.84
CA THR A 137 -0.62 -4.11 -19.04
C THR A 137 -0.11 -2.70 -19.33
N MET A 138 0.12 -2.39 -20.60
CA MET A 138 0.47 -1.07 -21.08
C MET A 138 -0.76 -0.39 -21.68
N LEU A 139 -1.42 0.48 -20.90
CA LEU A 139 -2.60 1.24 -21.34
C LEU A 139 -2.25 2.63 -21.88
N THR A 140 -0.96 2.92 -22.02
CA THR A 140 -0.41 4.17 -22.55
C THR A 140 0.26 3.92 -23.89
N ASP A 141 0.72 4.98 -24.55
CA ASP A 141 1.50 4.91 -25.80
C ASP A 141 2.99 4.53 -25.54
N ASN A 142 3.35 4.20 -24.31
CA ASN A 142 4.70 3.76 -23.97
C ASN A 142 4.88 2.28 -24.31
N GLU A 143 6.12 1.93 -24.67
CA GLU A 143 6.56 0.55 -24.86
C GLU A 143 7.59 0.17 -23.79
N ILE A 144 7.76 -1.11 -23.55
CA ILE A 144 8.81 -1.67 -22.71
C ILE A 144 9.62 -2.67 -23.53
N ASP A 145 10.94 -2.47 -23.54
CA ASP A 145 11.91 -3.45 -23.99
C ASP A 145 13.10 -3.41 -23.02
N GLY A 146 13.03 -4.19 -21.95
CA GLY A 146 14.06 -4.11 -20.92
C GLY A 146 13.76 -4.86 -19.62
N TRP A 147 14.62 -4.60 -18.64
CA TRP A 147 14.55 -5.23 -17.33
C TRP A 147 13.63 -4.46 -16.39
N VAL A 148 12.60 -5.15 -15.90
CA VAL A 148 11.58 -4.61 -15.01
C VAL A 148 11.77 -5.17 -13.61
N PRO A 149 12.01 -4.31 -12.59
CA PRO A 149 12.13 -4.75 -11.21
C PRO A 149 10.81 -5.29 -10.67
N LEU A 150 10.90 -6.39 -9.92
CA LEU A 150 9.77 -7.00 -9.22
C LEU A 150 9.87 -6.76 -7.73
N GLY A 151 8.78 -6.41 -7.08
CA GLY A 151 8.71 -6.24 -5.62
C GLY A 151 8.78 -7.56 -4.83
N VAL A 152 9.16 -8.65 -5.48
CA VAL A 152 9.32 -9.98 -4.88
C VAL A 152 10.60 -10.65 -5.36
N LYS A 153 11.09 -11.61 -4.58
CA LYS A 153 12.18 -12.49 -5.00
C LYS A 153 11.60 -13.72 -5.68
N ALA A 154 12.13 -14.05 -6.86
CA ALA A 154 11.76 -15.24 -7.60
C ALA A 154 13.00 -15.99 -8.10
N ARG A 155 12.90 -17.32 -8.21
CA ARG A 155 13.96 -18.17 -8.78
C ARG A 155 13.72 -18.49 -10.26
N SER A 156 12.47 -18.40 -10.67
CA SER A 156 12.03 -18.62 -12.04
C SER A 156 10.72 -17.85 -12.29
N ALA A 157 10.48 -17.49 -13.54
CA ALA A 157 9.22 -16.93 -13.99
C ALA A 157 8.83 -17.54 -15.34
N ILE A 158 7.55 -17.53 -15.62
CA ILE A 158 6.96 -17.95 -16.88
C ILE A 158 6.07 -16.80 -17.33
N PHE A 159 6.23 -16.40 -18.58
CA PHE A 159 5.27 -15.54 -19.24
C PHE A 159 4.11 -16.35 -19.82
N PHE A 160 2.95 -15.81 -19.67
CA PHE A 160 1.73 -16.32 -20.25
C PHE A 160 1.00 -15.19 -20.98
N ASN A 161 0.77 -15.37 -22.27
CA ASN A 161 0.01 -14.43 -23.08
C ASN A 161 -1.50 -14.74 -22.96
N PRO A 162 -2.30 -13.87 -22.35
CA PRO A 162 -3.73 -14.13 -22.14
C PRO A 162 -4.54 -14.06 -23.44
N MET A 163 -3.99 -13.51 -24.53
CA MET A 163 -4.71 -13.34 -25.79
C MET A 163 -4.72 -14.62 -26.66
N ASP A 164 -3.63 -15.36 -26.63
CA ASP A 164 -3.47 -16.56 -27.49
C ASP A 164 -3.16 -17.84 -26.69
N GLY A 165 -2.95 -17.72 -25.38
CA GLY A 165 -2.63 -18.84 -24.49
C GLY A 165 -1.19 -19.34 -24.61
N SER A 166 -0.33 -18.67 -25.37
CA SER A 166 1.09 -19.02 -25.45
C SER A 166 1.79 -18.78 -24.13
N SER A 167 2.86 -19.55 -23.86
CA SER A 167 3.66 -19.41 -22.66
C SER A 167 5.12 -19.71 -22.93
N GLY A 168 6.00 -19.08 -22.15
CA GLY A 168 7.44 -19.26 -22.29
C GLY A 168 8.17 -18.92 -21.00
N LYS A 169 9.37 -19.46 -20.82
CA LYS A 169 10.24 -19.12 -19.70
C LYS A 169 10.71 -17.68 -19.83
N ALA A 170 10.47 -16.89 -18.78
CA ALA A 170 10.98 -15.52 -18.69
C ALA A 170 12.47 -15.51 -18.31
N LEU A 171 13.20 -14.51 -18.78
CA LEU A 171 14.55 -14.23 -18.32
C LEU A 171 14.48 -13.46 -17.00
N LEU A 172 15.19 -13.96 -16.00
CA LEU A 172 15.34 -13.30 -14.71
C LEU A 172 16.80 -12.98 -14.44
N ARG A 173 17.04 -11.90 -13.73
CA ARG A 173 18.35 -11.59 -13.11
C ARG A 173 18.17 -11.01 -11.72
N GLU A 174 19.24 -11.05 -10.93
CA GLU A 174 19.35 -10.27 -9.71
C GLU A 174 20.27 -9.08 -9.98
N HIS A 175 19.77 -7.87 -9.72
CA HIS A 175 20.50 -6.63 -9.93
C HIS A 175 20.21 -5.68 -8.76
N GLU A 176 21.27 -5.19 -8.11
CA GLU A 176 21.19 -4.28 -6.95
C GLU A 176 20.24 -4.76 -5.83
N GLY A 177 20.17 -6.08 -5.61
CA GLY A 177 19.32 -6.69 -4.59
C GLY A 177 17.85 -6.86 -4.98
N SER A 178 17.47 -6.43 -6.18
CA SER A 178 16.15 -6.62 -6.78
C SER A 178 16.14 -7.80 -7.74
N CYS A 179 15.03 -8.52 -7.80
CA CYS A 179 14.77 -9.48 -8.86
C CYS A 179 14.15 -8.75 -10.03
N GLU A 180 14.74 -8.89 -11.22
CA GLU A 180 14.25 -8.25 -12.43
C GLU A 180 13.87 -9.29 -13.49
N VAL A 181 12.80 -9.00 -14.24
CA VAL A 181 12.36 -9.80 -15.38
C VAL A 181 12.57 -9.00 -16.67
N TYR A 182 13.14 -9.63 -17.71
CA TYR A 182 13.21 -9.01 -19.02
C TYR A 182 11.86 -9.08 -19.70
N MET A 183 11.30 -7.94 -20.05
CA MET A 183 9.93 -7.80 -20.56
C MET A 183 9.93 -6.99 -21.84
N GLN A 184 9.13 -7.42 -22.81
CA GLN A 184 8.79 -6.69 -24.01
C GLN A 184 7.27 -6.57 -24.05
N LEU A 185 6.77 -5.33 -24.04
CA LEU A 185 5.34 -5.01 -24.12
C LEU A 185 5.15 -3.77 -24.98
N GLU A 186 4.33 -3.89 -26.00
CA GLU A 186 3.89 -2.77 -26.81
C GLU A 186 2.68 -2.05 -26.20
N PRO A 187 2.35 -0.82 -26.66
CA PRO A 187 1.11 -0.14 -26.29
C PRO A 187 -0.12 -1.01 -26.47
N GLY A 188 -0.95 -1.13 -25.43
CA GLY A 188 -2.17 -1.94 -25.43
C GLY A 188 -1.97 -3.43 -25.11
N GLU A 189 -0.73 -3.89 -25.00
CA GLU A 189 -0.47 -5.30 -24.66
C GLU A 189 -0.59 -5.61 -23.18
N SER A 190 -0.78 -6.90 -22.91
CA SER A 190 -0.86 -7.46 -21.56
C SER A 190 -0.14 -8.80 -21.48
N ILE A 191 0.46 -9.09 -20.33
CA ILE A 191 1.15 -10.35 -20.05
C ILE A 191 0.96 -10.76 -18.59
N ILE A 192 0.93 -12.06 -18.35
CA ILE A 192 0.89 -12.64 -17.00
C ILE A 192 2.22 -13.30 -16.71
#